data_e3f87c7da3d90f561f7546e17878cb7d
#
_entry.id   e3f87c7da3d90f561f7546e17878cb7d
#
_cell.length_a   1.000
_cell.length_b   1.000
_cell.length_c   1.000
_cell.angle_alpha   90.00
_cell.angle_beta   90.00
_cell.angle_gamma   90.00
#
_symmetry.space_group_name_H-M   'P 1'
#
loop_
_entity.id
_entity.type
_entity.pdbx_description
1 polymer ?
#
loop_
_entity_poly.entity_id
_entity_poly.type
_entity_poly.pdbx_seq_one_letter_code
_entity_poly.pdbx_strand_id
1 'polypeptide(L)'
;MHTRILDKLICPNTHLQPLLLFALEINRNQQILSNPDNTSLQPLDDVKTGLLYTADKKNIYFIHEFIPILLNDTDQDLNHIKSIYQEVGNRLPDEFKQAIEQTFSKIESKNLSADGNWNREEMKYYDAAVDTPELRAKMLNSIQRENLWRIFIPRKEEMINHFETNCKGQWIFEIGCGNARTVARMFNPVKFNYNYIGTDISFKRLMVAKMAIPESDFIQASALNIPIKNNSFNGAISFGMLHHLPRPAEAVTEVNKKLLQGAIFSYHEPVYTSRQFSEKQSAIVRKVFRTYDHSDHDNKINLKESLAALKEANHQIVSIVPYNSVFRVVFEAIINRFYKSWQKNKLVMKSVLIID
;
A
#
# COMPACT_ATOMS: atom_id res chain seq x y z
N MET A 1 -1.78 13.19 -5.95
CA MET A 1 -0.35 12.92 -6.24
C MET A 1 0.41 14.22 -6.26
N HIS A 2 1.40 14.38 -5.38
CA HIS A 2 2.28 15.55 -5.47
C HIS A 2 3.18 15.46 -6.70
N THR A 3 3.39 16.57 -7.37
CA THR A 3 4.22 16.61 -8.59
C THR A 3 5.68 16.22 -8.34
N ARG A 4 6.17 16.41 -7.10
CA ARG A 4 7.54 16.01 -6.68
C ARG A 4 7.87 14.53 -6.86
N ILE A 5 6.86 13.64 -6.93
CA ILE A 5 7.12 12.20 -7.11
C ILE A 5 7.22 11.78 -8.57
N LEU A 6 6.92 12.69 -9.51
CA LEU A 6 6.89 12.35 -10.94
C LEU A 6 8.24 11.80 -11.44
N ASP A 7 9.34 12.32 -10.93
CA ASP A 7 10.69 11.86 -11.25
C ASP A 7 11.00 10.44 -10.70
N LYS A 8 10.19 9.94 -9.78
CA LYS A 8 10.29 8.58 -9.21
C LYS A 8 9.48 7.54 -9.98
N LEU A 9 8.54 7.97 -10.81
CA LEU A 9 7.61 7.08 -11.50
C LEU A 9 8.14 6.61 -12.85
N ILE A 10 7.77 5.39 -13.22
CA ILE A 10 8.01 4.79 -14.53
C ILE A 10 6.75 4.11 -15.04
N CYS A 11 6.68 3.93 -16.36
CA CYS A 11 5.60 3.21 -17.01
C CYS A 11 5.57 1.74 -16.57
N PRO A 12 4.46 1.22 -15.97
CA PRO A 12 4.37 -0.16 -15.52
C PRO A 12 4.37 -1.20 -16.65
N ASN A 13 4.07 -0.79 -17.89
CA ASN A 13 4.10 -1.69 -19.04
C ASN A 13 5.50 -1.87 -19.62
N THR A 14 6.37 -0.87 -19.52
CA THR A 14 7.70 -0.89 -20.15
C THR A 14 8.85 -0.95 -19.16
N HIS A 15 8.65 -0.47 -17.95
CA HIS A 15 9.67 -0.29 -16.88
C HIS A 15 10.90 0.57 -17.27
N LEU A 16 10.86 1.21 -18.41
CA LEU A 16 11.97 1.99 -18.98
C LEU A 16 11.58 3.45 -19.21
N GLN A 17 10.35 3.69 -19.66
CA GLN A 17 9.91 5.01 -20.04
C GLN A 17 9.49 5.86 -18.83
N PRO A 18 9.98 7.09 -18.69
CA PRO A 18 9.46 8.05 -17.73
C PRO A 18 8.03 8.41 -18.10
N LEU A 19 7.28 8.84 -17.08
CA LEU A 19 5.92 9.35 -17.25
C LEU A 19 5.93 10.88 -17.28
N LEU A 20 5.13 11.43 -18.18
CA LEU A 20 4.80 12.84 -18.27
C LEU A 20 3.44 13.07 -17.59
N LEU A 21 3.19 14.30 -17.16
CA LEU A 21 1.97 14.68 -16.43
C LEU A 21 1.13 15.65 -17.25
N PHE A 22 -0.18 15.42 -17.29
CA PHE A 22 -1.19 16.39 -17.71
C PHE A 22 -2.23 16.51 -16.59
N ALA A 23 -2.23 17.64 -15.87
CA ALA A 23 -3.13 17.89 -14.75
C ALA A 23 -4.42 18.59 -15.22
N LEU A 24 -5.56 18.09 -14.78
CA LEU A 24 -6.88 18.71 -14.95
C LEU A 24 -7.32 19.46 -13.70
N GLU A 25 -6.95 18.96 -12.52
CA GLU A 25 -7.22 19.57 -11.23
C GLU A 25 -6.02 19.39 -10.31
N ILE A 26 -5.65 20.45 -9.64
CA ILE A 26 -4.61 20.42 -8.59
C ILE A 26 -5.13 21.05 -7.31
N ASN A 27 -4.62 20.60 -6.18
CA ASN A 27 -4.73 21.29 -4.91
C ASN A 27 -3.42 22.08 -4.68
N ARG A 28 -3.52 23.39 -4.65
CA ARG A 28 -2.43 24.31 -4.30
C ARG A 28 -2.86 25.16 -3.11
N ASN A 29 -2.14 25.06 -2.00
CA ASN A 29 -2.46 25.81 -0.78
C ASN A 29 -3.91 25.61 -0.30
N GLN A 30 -4.41 24.36 -0.30
CA GLN A 30 -5.77 23.97 0.09
C GLN A 30 -6.88 24.51 -0.83
N GLN A 31 -6.54 25.00 -2.02
CA GLN A 31 -7.50 25.42 -3.04
C GLN A 31 -7.42 24.49 -4.26
N ILE A 32 -8.58 24.06 -4.75
CA ILE A 32 -8.67 23.28 -5.99
C ILE A 32 -8.68 24.26 -7.18
N LEU A 33 -7.68 24.13 -8.02
CA LEU A 33 -7.54 24.86 -9.29
C LEU A 33 -7.88 23.91 -10.43
N SER A 34 -8.87 24.28 -11.25
CA SER A 34 -9.24 23.55 -12.46
C SER A 34 -8.47 24.05 -13.67
N ASN A 35 -8.09 23.11 -14.55
CA ASN A 35 -7.33 23.38 -15.77
C ASN A 35 -6.09 24.26 -15.52
N PRO A 36 -5.16 23.83 -14.64
CA PRO A 36 -3.96 24.59 -14.36
C PRO A 36 -3.08 24.68 -15.61
N ASP A 37 -2.25 25.73 -15.67
CA ASP A 37 -1.18 25.77 -16.64
C ASP A 37 -0.15 24.66 -16.31
N ASN A 38 -0.12 23.64 -17.15
CA ASN A 38 0.73 22.47 -16.97
C ASN A 38 2.22 22.77 -17.08
N THR A 39 2.60 23.93 -17.61
CA THR A 39 4.01 24.38 -17.70
C THR A 39 4.48 25.08 -16.42
N SER A 40 3.54 25.45 -15.53
CA SER A 40 3.80 26.21 -14.29
C SER A 40 3.52 25.40 -13.01
N LEU A 41 3.46 24.07 -13.09
CA LEU A 41 3.24 23.20 -11.94
C LEU A 41 4.43 23.26 -10.96
N GLN A 42 4.11 23.34 -9.66
CA GLN A 42 5.09 23.41 -8.58
C GLN A 42 5.29 22.04 -7.94
N PRO A 43 6.45 21.76 -7.31
CA PRO A 43 6.75 20.45 -6.72
C PRO A 43 5.75 19.96 -5.66
N LEU A 44 5.05 20.87 -4.98
CA LEU A 44 4.06 20.57 -3.95
C LEU A 44 2.61 20.68 -4.43
N ASP A 45 2.38 20.94 -5.71
CA ASP A 45 1.04 20.84 -6.27
C ASP A 45 0.57 19.39 -6.16
N ASP A 46 -0.57 19.17 -5.51
CA ASP A 46 -1.16 17.84 -5.34
C ASP A 46 -2.22 17.62 -6.42
N VAL A 47 -1.87 16.87 -7.46
CA VAL A 47 -2.74 16.59 -8.59
C VAL A 47 -3.89 15.72 -8.14
N LYS A 48 -5.12 16.28 -8.18
CA LYS A 48 -6.35 15.57 -7.85
C LYS A 48 -6.82 14.71 -9.01
N THR A 49 -6.86 15.31 -10.20
CA THR A 49 -7.35 14.67 -11.42
C THR A 49 -6.41 14.99 -12.58
N GLY A 50 -6.06 14.00 -13.37
CA GLY A 50 -5.15 14.19 -14.51
C GLY A 50 -4.75 12.89 -15.17
N LEU A 51 -3.72 12.97 -16.01
CA LEU A 51 -3.14 11.83 -16.72
C LEU A 51 -1.63 11.77 -16.49
N LEU A 52 -1.14 10.54 -16.39
CA LEU A 52 0.27 10.20 -16.58
C LEU A 52 0.40 9.43 -17.90
N TYR A 53 1.41 9.77 -18.69
CA TYR A 53 1.55 9.19 -20.03
C TYR A 53 2.99 9.09 -20.49
N THR A 54 3.27 8.14 -21.38
CA THR A 54 4.57 8.06 -22.07
C THR A 54 4.65 9.09 -23.19
N ALA A 55 5.85 9.56 -23.55
CA ALA A 55 6.04 10.61 -24.56
C ALA A 55 5.40 10.28 -25.92
N ASP A 56 5.33 8.99 -26.27
CA ASP A 56 4.66 8.49 -27.47
C ASP A 56 3.15 8.30 -27.31
N LYS A 57 2.60 8.60 -26.12
CA LYS A 57 1.19 8.43 -25.73
C LYS A 57 0.62 7.02 -25.92
N LYS A 58 1.48 6.00 -26.06
CA LYS A 58 1.01 4.58 -26.17
C LYS A 58 0.58 3.99 -24.86
N ASN A 59 0.96 4.60 -23.74
CA ASN A 59 0.55 4.20 -22.41
C ASN A 59 0.05 5.44 -21.67
N ILE A 60 -1.21 5.39 -21.22
CA ILE A 60 -1.89 6.46 -20.50
C ILE A 60 -2.50 5.88 -19.24
N TYR A 61 -2.35 6.60 -18.13
CA TYR A 61 -2.82 6.23 -16.81
C TYR A 61 -3.54 7.41 -16.18
N PHE A 62 -4.66 7.15 -15.51
CA PHE A 62 -5.41 8.20 -14.84
C PHE A 62 -4.82 8.52 -13.46
N ILE A 63 -4.93 9.79 -13.07
CA ILE A 63 -4.87 10.24 -11.69
C ILE A 63 -6.30 10.59 -11.31
N HIS A 64 -6.82 9.96 -10.28
CA HIS A 64 -8.17 10.21 -9.76
C HIS A 64 -8.13 10.31 -8.24
N GLU A 65 -8.81 11.31 -7.66
CA GLU A 65 -8.80 11.57 -6.21
C GLU A 65 -7.39 11.51 -5.61
N PHE A 66 -6.43 12.22 -6.24
CA PHE A 66 -5.01 12.32 -5.85
C PHE A 66 -4.19 11.03 -6.00
N ILE A 67 -4.74 9.97 -6.56
CA ILE A 67 -4.12 8.65 -6.65
C ILE A 67 -3.86 8.28 -8.12
N PRO A 68 -2.62 8.15 -8.56
CA PRO A 68 -2.30 7.58 -9.87
C PRO A 68 -2.60 6.08 -9.90
N ILE A 69 -3.26 5.64 -10.98
CA ILE A 69 -3.64 4.26 -11.25
C ILE A 69 -2.58 3.68 -12.18
N LEU A 70 -1.50 3.13 -11.62
CA LEU A 70 -0.34 2.63 -12.37
C LEU A 70 -0.32 1.09 -12.37
N LEU A 71 -1.36 0.51 -12.88
CA LEU A 71 -1.46 -0.93 -13.18
C LEU A 71 -1.05 -1.18 -14.64
N ASN A 72 -0.45 -2.33 -14.92
CA ASN A 72 -0.20 -2.76 -16.30
C ASN A 72 -1.52 -3.12 -17.00
N ASP A 73 -1.50 -3.27 -18.32
CA ASP A 73 -2.71 -3.52 -19.12
C ASP A 73 -3.49 -4.79 -18.71
N THR A 74 -2.83 -5.80 -18.13
CA THR A 74 -3.47 -7.05 -17.71
C THR A 74 -4.10 -6.98 -16.32
N ASP A 75 -3.69 -6.02 -15.52
CA ASP A 75 -4.12 -5.85 -14.13
C ASP A 75 -5.21 -4.77 -13.98
N GLN A 76 -5.40 -3.92 -14.99
CA GLN A 76 -6.33 -2.79 -14.93
C GLN A 76 -7.80 -3.24 -14.81
N ASP A 77 -8.56 -2.56 -13.96
CA ASP A 77 -10.02 -2.61 -13.97
C ASP A 77 -10.57 -1.64 -15.03
N LEU A 78 -10.90 -2.19 -16.20
CA LEU A 78 -11.38 -1.40 -17.33
C LEU A 78 -12.69 -0.64 -17.02
N ASN A 79 -13.58 -1.22 -16.22
CA ASN A 79 -14.84 -0.55 -15.86
C ASN A 79 -14.55 0.68 -14.98
N HIS A 80 -13.62 0.56 -14.05
CA HIS A 80 -13.21 1.67 -13.20
C HIS A 80 -12.58 2.79 -14.03
N ILE A 81 -11.61 2.49 -14.89
CA ILE A 81 -10.96 3.55 -15.70
C ILE A 81 -11.92 4.17 -16.73
N LYS A 82 -12.87 3.39 -17.31
CA LYS A 82 -13.93 3.94 -18.16
C LYS A 82 -14.87 4.87 -17.39
N SER A 83 -15.20 4.56 -16.14
CA SER A 83 -16.02 5.46 -15.32
C SER A 83 -15.31 6.80 -15.05
N ILE A 84 -14.01 6.78 -14.79
CA ILE A 84 -13.20 7.99 -14.65
C ILE A 84 -13.19 8.79 -15.97
N TYR A 85 -13.00 8.09 -17.09
CA TYR A 85 -13.01 8.75 -18.40
C TYR A 85 -14.35 9.41 -18.73
N GLN A 86 -15.48 8.79 -18.38
CA GLN A 86 -16.81 9.40 -18.52
C GLN A 86 -16.95 10.72 -17.74
N GLU A 87 -16.31 10.80 -16.57
CA GLU A 87 -16.32 12.00 -15.74
C GLU A 87 -15.47 13.13 -16.33
N VAL A 88 -14.28 12.81 -16.84
CA VAL A 88 -13.27 13.83 -17.19
C VAL A 88 -13.00 13.99 -18.69
N GLY A 89 -13.47 13.07 -19.52
CA GLY A 89 -13.09 12.98 -20.93
C GLY A 89 -13.44 14.22 -21.77
N ASN A 90 -14.55 14.91 -21.44
CA ASN A 90 -14.93 16.15 -22.13
C ASN A 90 -13.96 17.31 -21.88
N ARG A 91 -13.14 17.25 -20.84
CA ARG A 91 -12.13 18.24 -20.46
C ARG A 91 -10.74 17.97 -21.05
N LEU A 92 -10.58 16.79 -21.65
CA LEU A 92 -9.31 16.37 -22.23
C LEU A 92 -9.15 16.88 -23.66
N PRO A 93 -7.92 17.26 -24.08
CA PRO A 93 -7.59 17.49 -25.48
C PRO A 93 -7.88 16.24 -26.35
N ASP A 94 -8.23 16.45 -27.62
CA ASP A 94 -8.64 15.35 -28.52
C ASP A 94 -7.54 14.32 -28.75
N GLU A 95 -6.27 14.73 -28.71
CA GLU A 95 -5.12 13.83 -28.80
C GLU A 95 -5.06 12.81 -27.68
N PHE A 96 -5.47 13.19 -26.45
CA PHE A 96 -5.57 12.25 -25.33
C PHE A 96 -6.80 11.35 -25.44
N LYS A 97 -7.94 11.89 -25.91
CA LYS A 97 -9.15 11.09 -26.12
C LYS A 97 -8.89 9.91 -27.06
N GLN A 98 -8.26 10.18 -28.21
CA GLN A 98 -7.90 9.13 -29.17
C GLN A 98 -6.93 8.10 -28.58
N ALA A 99 -5.91 8.53 -27.85
CA ALA A 99 -4.95 7.63 -27.23
C ALA A 99 -5.55 6.79 -26.10
N ILE A 100 -6.51 7.35 -25.34
CA ILE A 100 -7.27 6.62 -24.29
C ILE A 100 -8.16 5.53 -24.91
N GLU A 101 -8.88 5.83 -26.01
CA GLU A 101 -9.70 4.84 -26.72
C GLU A 101 -8.84 3.69 -27.29
N GLN A 102 -7.66 3.99 -27.80
CA GLN A 102 -6.69 2.97 -28.20
C GLN A 102 -6.22 2.13 -27.01
N THR A 103 -5.99 2.75 -25.87
CA THR A 103 -5.61 2.05 -24.62
C THR A 103 -6.73 1.13 -24.16
N PHE A 104 -7.99 1.56 -24.18
CA PHE A 104 -9.14 0.72 -23.86
C PHE A 104 -9.24 -0.50 -24.78
N SER A 105 -9.15 -0.28 -26.10
CA SER A 105 -9.17 -1.37 -27.10
C SER A 105 -8.03 -2.37 -26.88
N LYS A 106 -6.84 -1.86 -26.51
CA LYS A 106 -5.67 -2.70 -26.20
C LYS A 106 -5.90 -3.56 -24.97
N ILE A 107 -6.48 -3.00 -23.88
CA ILE A 107 -6.78 -3.74 -22.65
C ILE A 107 -7.87 -4.78 -22.91
N GLU A 108 -8.94 -4.43 -23.66
CA GLU A 108 -10.03 -5.35 -24.03
C GLU A 108 -9.54 -6.54 -24.83
N SER A 109 -8.55 -6.35 -25.71
CA SER A 109 -7.99 -7.40 -26.55
C SER A 109 -7.07 -8.36 -25.81
N LYS A 110 -6.61 -8.01 -24.61
CA LYS A 110 -5.70 -8.84 -23.82
C LYS A 110 -6.47 -9.82 -22.94
N ASN A 111 -6.10 -11.08 -23.01
CA ASN A 111 -6.51 -12.05 -22.00
C ASN A 111 -5.85 -11.72 -20.67
N LEU A 112 -6.60 -11.85 -19.59
CA LEU A 112 -6.06 -11.71 -18.25
C LEU A 112 -4.95 -12.73 -18.01
N SER A 113 -3.84 -12.27 -17.48
CA SER A 113 -2.84 -13.16 -16.90
C SER A 113 -3.39 -13.83 -15.63
N ALA A 114 -2.76 -14.92 -15.18
CA ALA A 114 -3.11 -15.52 -13.89
C ALA A 114 -2.96 -14.50 -12.74
N ASP A 115 -1.93 -13.65 -12.79
CA ASP A 115 -1.72 -12.57 -11.82
C ASP A 115 -2.78 -11.47 -11.93
N GLY A 116 -3.21 -11.12 -13.14
CA GLY A 116 -4.28 -10.16 -13.35
C GLY A 116 -5.60 -10.63 -12.76
N ASN A 117 -5.93 -11.92 -12.87
CA ASN A 117 -7.09 -12.50 -12.20
C ASN A 117 -6.95 -12.42 -10.69
N TRP A 118 -5.80 -12.83 -10.14
CA TRP A 118 -5.51 -12.72 -8.71
C TRP A 118 -5.65 -11.28 -8.21
N ASN A 119 -4.99 -10.34 -8.85
CA ASN A 119 -5.04 -8.92 -8.48
C ASN A 119 -6.47 -8.37 -8.47
N ARG A 120 -7.34 -8.79 -9.42
CA ARG A 120 -8.74 -8.36 -9.45
C ARG A 120 -9.58 -8.95 -8.32
N GLU A 121 -9.36 -10.19 -7.95
CA GLU A 121 -10.03 -10.83 -6.83
C GLU A 121 -9.64 -10.17 -5.50
N GLU A 122 -8.35 -9.94 -5.28
CA GLU A 122 -7.85 -9.20 -4.13
C GLU A 122 -8.40 -7.76 -4.07
N MET A 123 -8.40 -7.05 -5.20
CA MET A 123 -9.04 -5.73 -5.29
C MET A 123 -10.49 -5.74 -4.82
N LYS A 124 -11.30 -6.63 -5.37
CA LYS A 124 -12.73 -6.76 -5.02
C LYS A 124 -12.91 -7.04 -3.54
N TYR A 125 -12.14 -7.98 -2.99
CA TYR A 125 -12.20 -8.36 -1.59
C TYR A 125 -11.89 -7.17 -0.67
N TYR A 126 -10.81 -6.45 -0.93
CA TYR A 126 -10.38 -5.34 -0.08
C TYR A 126 -11.21 -4.07 -0.30
N ASP A 127 -11.67 -3.81 -1.50
CA ASP A 127 -12.53 -2.67 -1.81
C ASP A 127 -13.90 -2.80 -1.14
N ALA A 128 -14.45 -4.01 -1.00
CA ALA A 128 -15.72 -4.25 -0.33
C ALA A 128 -15.73 -3.76 1.12
N ALA A 129 -14.59 -3.82 1.82
CA ALA A 129 -14.47 -3.36 3.20
C ALA A 129 -14.58 -1.83 3.37
N VAL A 130 -14.45 -1.07 2.29
CA VAL A 130 -14.46 0.41 2.26
C VAL A 130 -15.31 0.96 1.11
N ASP A 131 -16.29 0.19 0.67
CA ASP A 131 -17.08 0.49 -0.53
C ASP A 131 -17.93 1.75 -0.37
N THR A 132 -18.54 1.94 0.79
CA THR A 132 -19.39 3.11 1.04
C THR A 132 -18.65 4.23 1.78
N PRO A 133 -19.13 5.50 1.68
CA PRO A 133 -18.59 6.61 2.45
C PRO A 133 -18.58 6.35 3.95
N GLU A 134 -19.61 5.68 4.49
CA GLU A 134 -19.75 5.36 5.91
C GLU A 134 -18.67 4.34 6.35
N LEU A 135 -18.40 3.32 5.52
CA LEU A 135 -17.34 2.35 5.78
C LEU A 135 -15.96 3.01 5.74
N ARG A 136 -15.71 3.91 4.78
CA ARG A 136 -14.48 4.71 4.72
C ARG A 136 -14.31 5.59 5.95
N ALA A 137 -15.34 6.31 6.37
CA ALA A 137 -15.31 7.13 7.58
C ALA A 137 -15.06 6.29 8.84
N LYS A 138 -15.70 5.12 8.97
CA LYS A 138 -15.45 4.17 10.06
C LYS A 138 -14.01 3.69 10.08
N MET A 139 -13.45 3.38 8.92
CA MET A 139 -12.07 2.94 8.77
C MET A 139 -11.11 4.07 9.17
N LEU A 140 -11.30 5.30 8.65
CA LEU A 140 -10.52 6.48 8.99
C LEU A 140 -10.53 6.76 10.50
N ASN A 141 -11.70 6.75 11.12
CA ASN A 141 -11.85 6.88 12.56
C ASN A 141 -11.07 5.81 13.33
N SER A 142 -11.01 4.58 12.80
CA SER A 142 -10.23 3.50 13.40
C SER A 142 -8.73 3.74 13.34
N ILE A 143 -8.23 4.42 12.30
CA ILE A 143 -6.82 4.78 12.15
C ILE A 143 -6.43 5.87 13.15
N GLN A 144 -7.30 6.85 13.33
CA GLN A 144 -7.05 8.02 14.19
C GLN A 144 -7.17 7.71 15.69
N ARG A 145 -7.86 6.63 16.07
CA ARG A 145 -7.98 6.25 17.48
C ARG A 145 -6.63 5.74 17.99
N GLU A 146 -6.18 6.31 19.12
CA GLU A 146 -5.08 5.71 19.88
C GLU A 146 -5.43 4.26 20.24
N ASN A 147 -4.67 3.32 19.76
CA ASN A 147 -4.92 1.91 19.98
C ASN A 147 -3.89 1.32 20.92
N LEU A 148 -4.39 0.41 21.73
CA LEU A 148 -3.62 -0.54 22.53
C LEU A 148 -2.62 -1.38 21.70
N TRP A 149 -2.71 -1.32 20.36
CA TRP A 149 -1.75 -1.96 19.44
C TRP A 149 -0.30 -1.54 19.68
N ARG A 150 -0.04 -0.34 20.18
CA ARG A 150 1.32 0.09 20.56
C ARG A 150 1.91 -0.78 21.66
N ILE A 151 1.05 -1.41 22.49
CA ILE A 151 1.46 -2.27 23.60
C ILE A 151 1.83 -3.67 23.11
N PHE A 152 1.28 -4.10 21.97
CA PHE A 152 1.31 -5.51 21.54
C PHE A 152 2.27 -5.84 20.39
N ILE A 153 2.99 -4.89 19.82
CA ILE A 153 4.05 -5.17 18.85
C ILE A 153 5.40 -5.01 19.58
N PRO A 154 5.96 -6.10 20.12
CA PRO A 154 7.27 -6.03 20.74
C PRO A 154 8.31 -5.56 19.71
N ARG A 155 9.23 -4.70 20.14
CA ARG A 155 10.34 -4.16 19.35
C ARG A 155 9.97 -3.27 18.14
N LYS A 156 8.75 -2.77 18.14
CA LYS A 156 8.33 -1.75 17.19
C LYS A 156 9.22 -0.51 17.25
N GLU A 157 9.59 -0.11 18.46
CA GLU A 157 10.50 1.01 18.70
C GLU A 157 11.87 0.77 18.07
N GLU A 158 12.38 -0.47 18.14
CA GLU A 158 13.65 -0.84 17.50
C GLU A 158 13.60 -0.65 15.98
N MET A 159 12.50 -1.09 15.33
CA MET A 159 12.29 -0.90 13.90
C MET A 159 12.15 0.59 13.54
N ILE A 160 11.38 1.35 14.33
CA ILE A 160 11.21 2.80 14.13
C ILE A 160 12.55 3.50 14.26
N ASN A 161 13.30 3.23 15.34
CA ASN A 161 14.62 3.82 15.60
C ASN A 161 15.59 3.50 14.44
N HIS A 162 15.50 2.28 13.90
CA HIS A 162 16.34 1.89 12.77
C HIS A 162 16.02 2.68 11.50
N PHE A 163 14.73 2.89 11.21
CA PHE A 163 14.30 3.75 10.11
C PHE A 163 14.64 5.22 10.37
N GLU A 164 14.41 5.74 11.56
CA GLU A 164 14.75 7.14 11.91
C GLU A 164 16.24 7.41 11.73
N THR A 165 17.07 6.48 12.17
CA THR A 165 18.52 6.64 12.08
C THR A 165 19.01 6.65 10.63
N ASN A 166 18.44 5.80 9.77
CA ASN A 166 18.99 5.55 8.44
C ASN A 166 18.20 6.20 7.30
N CYS A 167 16.91 6.56 7.53
CA CYS A 167 16.03 7.05 6.46
C CYS A 167 15.43 8.43 6.72
N LYS A 168 15.77 9.12 7.83
CA LYS A 168 15.22 10.45 8.13
C LYS A 168 15.46 11.43 6.98
N GLY A 169 14.39 12.09 6.52
CA GLY A 169 14.44 13.02 5.39
C GLY A 169 14.60 12.35 4.03
N GLN A 170 14.67 11.03 3.98
CA GLN A 170 14.92 10.25 2.77
C GLN A 170 13.61 9.72 2.16
N TRP A 171 13.74 9.09 0.99
CA TRP A 171 12.62 8.44 0.30
C TRP A 171 12.41 7.02 0.82
N ILE A 172 11.20 6.74 1.27
CA ILE A 172 10.75 5.40 1.65
C ILE A 172 9.45 5.03 0.92
N PHE A 173 9.24 3.75 0.68
CA PHE A 173 7.98 3.29 0.14
C PHE A 173 7.45 2.06 0.89
N GLU A 174 6.14 1.86 0.83
CA GLU A 174 5.47 0.69 1.40
C GLU A 174 4.72 -0.06 0.31
N ILE A 175 4.90 -1.38 0.28
CA ILE A 175 4.11 -2.27 -0.57
C ILE A 175 2.95 -2.86 0.22
N GLY A 176 1.75 -2.85 -0.38
CA GLY A 176 0.53 -3.29 0.29
C GLY A 176 0.17 -2.41 1.49
N CYS A 177 0.26 -1.09 1.34
CA CYS A 177 0.01 -0.16 2.44
C CYS A 177 -1.46 -0.14 2.91
N GLY A 178 -2.39 -0.67 2.11
CA GLY A 178 -3.81 -0.66 2.36
C GLY A 178 -4.33 0.76 2.62
N ASN A 179 -4.91 0.97 3.78
CA ASN A 179 -5.36 2.28 4.26
C ASN A 179 -4.29 3.06 5.04
N ALA A 180 -3.02 2.71 4.89
CA ALA A 180 -1.85 3.27 5.57
C ALA A 180 -1.93 3.24 7.12
N ARG A 181 -2.79 2.37 7.68
CA ARG A 181 -3.03 2.28 9.12
C ARG A 181 -1.75 2.07 9.92
N THR A 182 -0.87 1.20 9.43
CA THR A 182 0.34 0.84 10.14
C THR A 182 1.30 2.03 10.16
N VAL A 183 1.57 2.62 9.00
CA VAL A 183 2.47 3.78 8.90
C VAL A 183 1.93 4.99 9.64
N ALA A 184 0.65 5.32 9.49
CA ALA A 184 0.04 6.43 10.22
C ALA A 184 0.20 6.33 11.74
N ARG A 185 0.17 5.12 12.28
CA ARG A 185 0.29 4.87 13.72
C ARG A 185 1.73 4.70 14.20
N MET A 186 2.56 4.07 13.36
CA MET A 186 3.92 3.70 13.76
C MET A 186 4.94 4.78 13.44
N PHE A 187 4.94 5.25 12.22
CA PHE A 187 5.98 6.11 11.72
C PHE A 187 5.58 7.58 11.70
N ASN A 188 4.26 7.87 11.56
CA ASN A 188 3.79 9.23 11.31
C ASN A 188 4.75 9.97 10.35
N PRO A 189 4.63 9.78 9.03
CA PRO A 189 5.61 10.28 8.05
C PRO A 189 5.90 11.77 8.19
N VAL A 190 4.88 12.54 8.58
CA VAL A 190 5.01 14.00 8.78
C VAL A 190 5.91 14.31 9.98
N LYS A 191 5.72 13.60 11.10
CA LYS A 191 6.53 13.78 12.31
C LYS A 191 8.00 13.41 12.10
N PHE A 192 8.23 12.35 11.33
CA PHE A 192 9.58 11.84 11.06
C PHE A 192 10.20 12.39 9.79
N ASN A 193 9.48 13.29 9.09
CA ASN A 193 9.98 13.98 7.90
C ASN A 193 10.50 13.01 6.80
N TYR A 194 9.71 11.96 6.51
CA TYR A 194 9.98 11.06 5.39
C TYR A 194 9.27 11.52 4.12
N ASN A 195 9.90 11.33 2.96
CA ASN A 195 9.21 11.35 1.69
C ASN A 195 8.61 9.95 1.46
N TYR A 196 7.35 9.77 1.80
CA TYR A 196 6.70 8.46 1.82
C TYR A 196 5.77 8.25 0.61
N ILE A 197 5.90 7.07 -0.01
CA ILE A 197 4.98 6.59 -1.05
C ILE A 197 4.39 5.25 -0.60
N GLY A 198 3.07 5.17 -0.46
CA GLY A 198 2.35 3.92 -0.24
C GLY A 198 1.84 3.33 -1.55
N THR A 199 2.02 2.02 -1.78
CA THR A 199 1.45 1.32 -2.92
C THR A 199 0.50 0.23 -2.47
N ASP A 200 -0.63 0.09 -3.14
CA ASP A 200 -1.61 -0.98 -2.89
C ASP A 200 -2.42 -1.29 -4.16
N ILE A 201 -2.97 -2.49 -4.24
CA ILE A 201 -3.83 -2.88 -5.34
C ILE A 201 -5.25 -2.28 -5.22
N SER A 202 -5.73 -2.03 -3.99
CA SER A 202 -7.06 -1.53 -3.69
C SER A 202 -7.12 0.00 -3.76
N PHE A 203 -7.75 0.53 -4.82
CA PHE A 203 -7.94 1.97 -4.99
C PHE A 203 -8.73 2.61 -3.83
N LYS A 204 -9.80 1.95 -3.39
CA LYS A 204 -10.66 2.48 -2.32
C LYS A 204 -9.96 2.53 -0.96
N ARG A 205 -9.05 1.59 -0.67
CA ARG A 205 -8.20 1.66 0.53
C ARG A 205 -7.20 2.81 0.45
N LEU A 206 -6.62 3.05 -0.72
CA LEU A 206 -5.73 4.18 -0.93
C LEU A 206 -6.41 5.53 -0.75
N MET A 207 -7.71 5.65 -1.11
CA MET A 207 -8.50 6.84 -0.79
C MET A 207 -8.54 7.09 0.73
N VAL A 208 -8.75 6.06 1.54
CA VAL A 208 -8.72 6.18 3.01
C VAL A 208 -7.31 6.53 3.49
N ALA A 209 -6.27 5.95 2.89
CA ALA A 209 -4.88 6.28 3.20
C ALA A 209 -4.57 7.75 2.93
N LYS A 210 -4.99 8.29 1.78
CA LYS A 210 -4.82 9.71 1.43
C LYS A 210 -5.56 10.64 2.39
N MET A 211 -6.75 10.24 2.85
CA MET A 211 -7.47 10.98 3.89
C MET A 211 -6.77 10.92 5.26
N ALA A 212 -6.11 9.81 5.57
CA ALA A 212 -5.42 9.64 6.85
C ALA A 212 -4.07 10.37 6.91
N ILE A 213 -3.36 10.46 5.80
CA ILE A 213 -2.03 11.08 5.68
C ILE A 213 -1.99 11.92 4.37
N PRO A 214 -2.64 13.11 4.36
CA PRO A 214 -2.79 13.91 3.13
C PRO A 214 -1.46 14.35 2.50
N GLU A 215 -0.41 14.52 3.30
CA GLU A 215 0.91 14.97 2.86
C GLU A 215 1.74 13.87 2.17
N SER A 216 1.27 12.64 2.24
CA SER A 216 1.92 11.47 1.63
C SER A 216 1.33 11.18 0.25
N ASP A 217 2.08 10.43 -0.52
CA ASP A 217 1.68 9.99 -1.86
C ASP A 217 1.27 8.52 -1.85
N PHE A 218 0.22 8.20 -2.62
CA PHE A 218 -0.31 6.85 -2.74
C PHE A 218 -0.50 6.50 -4.20
N ILE A 219 -0.18 5.26 -4.58
CA ILE A 219 -0.20 4.77 -5.97
C ILE A 219 -0.94 3.44 -6.02
N GLN A 220 -1.94 3.31 -6.88
CA GLN A 220 -2.51 2.01 -7.17
C GLN A 220 -1.56 1.22 -8.06
N ALA A 221 -1.01 0.15 -7.52
CA ALA A 221 -0.02 -0.68 -8.20
C ALA A 221 -0.01 -2.12 -7.67
N SER A 222 0.43 -3.06 -8.51
CA SER A 222 0.72 -4.43 -8.09
C SER A 222 2.08 -4.50 -7.39
N ALA A 223 2.17 -5.26 -6.30
CA ALA A 223 3.44 -5.52 -5.62
C ALA A 223 4.42 -6.36 -6.45
N LEU A 224 3.92 -7.08 -7.47
CA LEU A 224 4.74 -7.83 -8.43
C LEU A 224 5.21 -6.96 -9.61
N ASN A 225 4.72 -5.72 -9.70
CA ASN A 225 5.02 -4.78 -10.79
C ASN A 225 4.98 -3.34 -10.26
N ILE A 226 5.99 -2.95 -9.50
CA ILE A 226 6.04 -1.65 -8.83
C ILE A 226 6.51 -0.56 -9.81
N PRO A 227 5.67 0.45 -10.13
CA PRO A 227 5.95 1.46 -11.16
C PRO A 227 6.84 2.60 -10.64
N ILE A 228 7.91 2.24 -9.96
CA ILE A 228 8.89 3.13 -9.35
C ILE A 228 10.26 2.87 -9.96
N LYS A 229 11.06 3.90 -10.16
CA LYS A 229 12.44 3.79 -10.67
C LYS A 229 13.29 2.90 -9.77
N ASN A 230 14.15 2.11 -10.40
CA ASN A 230 15.14 1.32 -9.70
C ASN A 230 16.17 2.22 -8.99
N ASN A 231 16.78 1.72 -7.91
CA ASN A 231 17.84 2.39 -7.16
C ASN A 231 17.48 3.84 -6.77
N SER A 232 16.29 4.06 -6.20
CA SER A 232 15.81 5.41 -5.91
C SER A 232 15.22 5.61 -4.52
N PHE A 233 15.21 4.56 -3.69
CA PHE A 233 14.66 4.61 -2.33
C PHE A 233 15.66 4.14 -1.27
N ASN A 234 15.63 4.79 -0.12
CA ASN A 234 16.51 4.51 1.03
C ASN A 234 15.89 3.48 1.99
N GLY A 235 14.59 3.23 1.86
CA GLY A 235 13.92 2.24 2.67
C GLY A 235 12.64 1.72 2.03
N ALA A 236 12.28 0.49 2.37
CA ALA A 236 11.02 -0.12 2.03
C ALA A 236 10.37 -0.78 3.24
N ILE A 237 9.04 -0.84 3.24
CA ILE A 237 8.23 -1.41 4.31
C ILE A 237 7.18 -2.34 3.71
N SER A 238 6.85 -3.43 4.43
CA SER A 238 5.70 -4.29 4.15
C SER A 238 5.12 -4.83 5.46
N PHE A 239 3.80 -4.70 5.64
CA PHE A 239 3.12 -5.18 6.84
C PHE A 239 1.94 -6.08 6.52
N GLY A 240 2.13 -7.40 6.67
CA GLY A 240 1.06 -8.38 6.53
C GLY A 240 0.46 -8.39 5.12
N MET A 241 1.31 -8.30 4.08
CA MET A 241 0.89 -8.25 2.69
C MET A 241 1.47 -9.40 1.85
N LEU A 242 2.75 -9.76 2.08
CA LEU A 242 3.43 -10.75 1.24
C LEU A 242 2.73 -12.11 1.24
N HIS A 243 2.08 -12.49 2.34
CA HIS A 243 1.33 -13.75 2.44
C HIS A 243 0.05 -13.77 1.58
N HIS A 244 -0.43 -12.63 1.11
CA HIS A 244 -1.53 -12.54 0.14
C HIS A 244 -1.07 -12.72 -1.30
N LEU A 245 0.22 -12.75 -1.57
CA LEU A 245 0.72 -12.86 -2.93
C LEU A 245 0.90 -14.32 -3.38
N PRO A 246 0.63 -14.62 -4.65
CA PRO A 246 0.90 -15.95 -5.21
C PRO A 246 2.41 -16.25 -5.25
N ARG A 247 3.25 -15.23 -5.35
CA ARG A 247 4.71 -15.33 -5.47
C ARG A 247 5.41 -14.28 -4.61
N PRO A 248 5.43 -14.44 -3.27
CA PRO A 248 5.99 -13.44 -2.36
C PRO A 248 7.50 -13.18 -2.59
N ALA A 249 8.27 -14.19 -3.02
CA ALA A 249 9.70 -14.01 -3.32
C ALA A 249 9.95 -13.06 -4.51
N GLU A 250 9.06 -13.06 -5.52
CA GLU A 250 9.17 -12.13 -6.65
C GLU A 250 8.90 -10.69 -6.21
N ALA A 251 7.93 -10.48 -5.30
CA ALA A 251 7.69 -9.16 -4.74
C ALA A 251 8.89 -8.64 -3.95
N VAL A 252 9.56 -9.50 -3.16
CA VAL A 252 10.80 -9.14 -2.46
C VAL A 252 11.89 -8.74 -3.48
N THR A 253 12.03 -9.50 -4.55
CA THR A 253 12.98 -9.20 -5.63
C THR A 253 12.64 -7.86 -6.31
N GLU A 254 11.36 -7.60 -6.55
CA GLU A 254 10.90 -6.35 -7.16
C GLU A 254 11.18 -5.15 -6.23
N VAL A 255 10.92 -5.27 -4.93
CA VAL A 255 11.29 -4.26 -3.92
C VAL A 255 12.80 -4.00 -3.94
N ASN A 256 13.62 -5.04 -3.97
CA ASN A 256 15.08 -4.92 -3.95
C ASN A 256 15.61 -4.08 -5.14
N LYS A 257 15.02 -4.22 -6.34
CA LYS A 257 15.39 -3.39 -7.49
C LYS A 257 15.19 -1.89 -7.24
N LYS A 258 14.22 -1.52 -6.40
CA LYS A 258 13.88 -0.11 -6.11
C LYS A 258 14.80 0.52 -5.08
N LEU A 259 15.45 -0.31 -4.25
CA LEU A 259 16.28 0.13 -3.16
C LEU A 259 17.68 0.53 -3.62
N LEU A 260 18.22 1.57 -3.00
CA LEU A 260 19.63 1.96 -3.10
C LEU A 260 20.51 0.93 -2.38
N GLN A 261 21.78 0.90 -2.75
CA GLN A 261 22.75 0.10 -2.00
C GLN A 261 22.81 0.58 -0.54
N GLY A 262 22.73 -0.35 0.40
CA GLY A 262 22.70 -0.05 1.84
C GLY A 262 21.34 0.40 2.37
N ALA A 263 20.30 0.44 1.53
CA ALA A 263 18.93 0.72 1.95
C ALA A 263 18.35 -0.37 2.85
N ILE A 264 17.31 -0.03 3.61
CA ILE A 264 16.67 -0.93 4.57
C ILE A 264 15.35 -1.44 4.02
N PHE A 265 15.15 -2.75 4.07
CA PHE A 265 13.83 -3.35 3.87
C PHE A 265 13.35 -3.99 5.18
N SER A 266 12.25 -3.48 5.72
CA SER A 266 11.61 -4.02 6.91
C SER A 266 10.23 -4.58 6.54
N TYR A 267 9.99 -5.84 6.89
CA TYR A 267 8.67 -6.43 6.71
C TYR A 267 8.24 -7.25 7.92
N HIS A 268 6.94 -7.32 8.11
CA HIS A 268 6.31 -8.07 9.19
C HIS A 268 5.25 -9.00 8.58
N GLU A 269 5.46 -10.30 8.70
CA GLU A 269 4.60 -11.32 8.09
C GLU A 269 4.28 -12.45 9.06
N PRO A 270 3.10 -13.08 8.97
CA PRO A 270 2.84 -14.33 9.63
C PRO A 270 3.66 -15.45 8.97
N VAL A 271 4.64 -15.97 9.70
CA VAL A 271 5.48 -17.05 9.20
C VAL A 271 5.26 -18.34 9.99
N TYR A 272 5.51 -19.48 9.37
CA TYR A 272 5.49 -20.77 10.04
C TYR A 272 6.83 -21.49 9.88
N THR A 273 7.20 -22.25 10.90
CA THR A 273 8.39 -23.12 10.88
C THR A 273 8.06 -24.56 10.48
N SER A 274 6.79 -24.98 10.65
CA SER A 274 6.29 -26.30 10.31
C SER A 274 4.83 -26.19 9.86
N ARG A 275 4.52 -26.75 8.67
CA ARG A 275 3.18 -26.74 8.08
C ARG A 275 2.13 -27.39 9.01
N GLN A 276 2.45 -28.55 9.58
CA GLN A 276 1.55 -29.28 10.48
C GLN A 276 1.21 -28.48 11.75
N PHE A 277 2.19 -27.77 12.31
CA PHE A 277 1.98 -26.94 13.49
C PHE A 277 1.08 -25.74 13.19
N SER A 278 1.31 -25.10 12.05
CA SER A 278 0.47 -23.99 11.58
C SER A 278 -0.97 -24.39 11.30
N GLU A 279 -1.21 -25.56 10.70
CA GLU A 279 -2.56 -26.09 10.44
C GLU A 279 -3.32 -26.37 11.73
N LYS A 280 -2.66 -26.98 12.73
CA LYS A 280 -3.26 -27.22 14.06
C LYS A 280 -3.59 -25.91 14.77
N GLN A 281 -2.70 -24.91 14.75
CA GLN A 281 -2.96 -23.60 15.33
C GLN A 281 -4.14 -22.91 14.65
N SER A 282 -4.19 -22.90 13.32
CA SER A 282 -5.29 -22.31 12.54
C SER A 282 -6.62 -22.99 12.82
N ALA A 283 -6.63 -24.32 13.02
CA ALA A 283 -7.83 -25.07 13.38
C ALA A 283 -8.34 -24.70 14.79
N ILE A 284 -7.43 -24.53 15.74
CA ILE A 284 -7.77 -24.11 17.11
C ILE A 284 -8.33 -22.68 17.10
N VAL A 285 -7.66 -21.76 16.39
CA VAL A 285 -8.09 -20.36 16.27
C VAL A 285 -9.48 -20.27 15.62
N ARG A 286 -9.71 -20.99 14.52
CA ARG A 286 -11.04 -21.07 13.87
C ARG A 286 -12.12 -21.60 14.80
N LYS A 287 -11.81 -22.66 15.57
CA LYS A 287 -12.76 -23.27 16.50
C LYS A 287 -13.12 -22.37 17.69
N VAL A 288 -12.14 -21.61 18.21
CA VAL A 288 -12.33 -20.75 19.39
C VAL A 288 -12.96 -19.42 19.03
N PHE A 289 -12.60 -18.84 17.88
CA PHE A 289 -12.94 -17.45 17.55
C PHE A 289 -13.97 -17.27 16.43
N ARG A 290 -14.50 -18.32 15.81
CA ARG A 290 -15.59 -18.32 14.78
C ARG A 290 -15.60 -17.17 13.76
N THR A 291 -14.64 -16.24 13.80
CA THR A 291 -14.63 -14.94 13.11
C THR A 291 -13.36 -14.68 12.30
N TYR A 292 -12.43 -15.61 12.22
CA TYR A 292 -11.26 -15.48 11.35
C TYR A 292 -11.53 -16.21 10.04
N ASP A 293 -12.22 -15.50 9.15
CA ASP A 293 -12.24 -15.83 7.74
C ASP A 293 -10.91 -15.35 7.17
N HIS A 294 -9.91 -16.23 7.15
CA HIS A 294 -8.77 -16.04 6.30
C HIS A 294 -9.30 -16.16 4.86
N SER A 295 -9.01 -15.20 4.01
CA SER A 295 -9.25 -15.37 2.58
C SER A 295 -8.64 -16.71 2.14
N ASP A 296 -9.28 -17.42 1.24
CA ASP A 296 -8.73 -18.66 0.66
C ASP A 296 -7.35 -18.44 -0.01
N HIS A 297 -6.92 -17.19 -0.06
CA HIS A 297 -5.69 -16.65 -0.65
C HIS A 297 -4.52 -16.46 0.33
N ASP A 298 -4.68 -16.76 1.63
CA ASP A 298 -3.58 -16.64 2.59
C ASP A 298 -2.49 -17.68 2.35
N ASN A 299 -1.46 -17.32 1.62
CA ASN A 299 -0.26 -18.15 1.45
C ASN A 299 0.58 -18.11 2.72
N LYS A 300 0.78 -19.27 3.34
CA LYS A 300 1.62 -19.37 4.53
C LYS A 300 3.08 -19.23 4.15
N ILE A 301 3.73 -18.16 4.60
CA ILE A 301 5.14 -17.92 4.34
C ILE A 301 6.02 -18.85 5.17
N ASN A 302 6.87 -19.63 4.50
CA ASN A 302 7.87 -20.46 5.16
C ASN A 302 9.10 -19.63 5.52
N LEU A 303 9.47 -19.59 6.81
CA LEU A 303 10.61 -18.81 7.28
C LEU A 303 11.92 -19.17 6.55
N LYS A 304 12.17 -20.46 6.32
CA LYS A 304 13.41 -20.91 5.65
C LYS A 304 13.48 -20.43 4.20
N GLU A 305 12.35 -20.51 3.46
CA GLU A 305 12.27 -20.05 2.08
C GLU A 305 12.43 -18.53 2.00
N SER A 306 11.82 -17.77 2.93
CA SER A 306 11.97 -16.32 3.00
C SER A 306 13.41 -15.91 3.26
N LEU A 307 14.08 -16.59 4.19
CA LEU A 307 15.50 -16.30 4.49
C LEU A 307 16.42 -16.68 3.32
N ALA A 308 16.11 -17.73 2.58
CA ALA A 308 16.85 -18.10 1.38
C ALA A 308 16.68 -17.03 0.29
N ALA A 309 15.44 -16.61 0.00
CA ALA A 309 15.16 -15.55 -0.97
C ALA A 309 15.85 -14.23 -0.65
N LEU A 310 15.92 -13.84 0.63
CA LEU A 310 16.65 -12.66 1.06
C LEU A 310 18.15 -12.77 0.81
N LYS A 311 18.75 -13.92 1.09
CA LYS A 311 20.17 -14.18 0.82
C LYS A 311 20.48 -14.17 -0.67
N GLU A 312 19.65 -14.80 -1.49
CA GLU A 312 19.78 -14.79 -2.96
C GLU A 312 19.68 -13.37 -3.53
N ALA A 313 18.84 -12.51 -2.91
CA ALA A 313 18.73 -11.10 -3.24
C ALA A 313 19.86 -10.22 -2.65
N ASN A 314 20.92 -10.80 -2.09
CA ASN A 314 22.05 -10.11 -1.44
C ASN A 314 21.67 -9.21 -0.25
N HIS A 315 20.58 -9.54 0.46
CA HIS A 315 20.23 -8.85 1.70
C HIS A 315 21.08 -9.34 2.88
N GLN A 316 21.65 -8.40 3.61
CA GLN A 316 22.20 -8.68 4.94
C GLN A 316 21.04 -8.68 5.95
N ILE A 317 20.83 -9.80 6.64
CA ILE A 317 19.82 -9.90 7.68
C ILE A 317 20.35 -9.23 8.95
N VAL A 318 19.80 -8.07 9.28
CA VAL A 318 20.19 -7.27 10.46
C VAL A 318 19.55 -7.81 11.73
N SER A 319 18.26 -8.15 11.67
CA SER A 319 17.50 -8.64 12.84
C SER A 319 16.34 -9.52 12.40
N ILE A 320 16.08 -10.60 13.15
CA ILE A 320 14.89 -11.43 13.05
C ILE A 320 14.26 -11.45 14.42
N VAL A 321 13.04 -10.91 14.52
CA VAL A 321 12.29 -10.86 15.77
C VAL A 321 11.11 -11.83 15.68
N PRO A 322 11.20 -13.03 16.29
CA PRO A 322 10.08 -13.94 16.35
C PRO A 322 8.98 -13.37 17.22
N TYR A 323 7.75 -13.57 16.78
CA TYR A 323 6.57 -13.05 17.43
C TYR A 323 5.54 -14.17 17.61
N ASN A 324 5.05 -14.37 18.85
CA ASN A 324 4.11 -15.45 19.13
C ASN A 324 2.65 -15.00 18.91
N SER A 325 2.09 -15.39 17.76
CA SER A 325 0.75 -15.00 17.36
C SER A 325 -0.39 -15.59 18.23
N VAL A 326 -0.20 -16.72 18.90
CA VAL A 326 -1.26 -17.39 19.69
C VAL A 326 -1.67 -16.57 20.91
N PHE A 327 -0.71 -16.11 21.68
CA PHE A 327 -0.97 -15.22 22.84
C PHE A 327 -1.64 -13.93 22.39
N ARG A 328 -1.21 -13.37 21.28
CA ARG A 328 -1.80 -12.15 20.72
C ARG A 328 -3.27 -12.34 20.37
N VAL A 329 -3.62 -13.38 19.61
CA VAL A 329 -5.00 -13.62 19.18
C VAL A 329 -5.93 -13.85 20.36
N VAL A 330 -5.48 -14.61 21.36
CA VAL A 330 -6.23 -14.83 22.61
C VAL A 330 -6.41 -13.52 23.37
N PHE A 331 -5.35 -12.74 23.48
CA PHE A 331 -5.37 -11.47 24.21
C PHE A 331 -6.20 -10.40 23.50
N GLU A 332 -6.10 -10.29 22.18
CA GLU A 332 -6.94 -9.40 21.35
C GLU A 332 -8.43 -9.76 21.45
N ALA A 333 -8.77 -11.03 21.44
CA ALA A 333 -10.16 -11.45 21.60
C ALA A 333 -10.70 -11.09 22.99
N ILE A 334 -9.89 -11.26 24.04
CA ILE A 334 -10.24 -10.85 25.40
C ILE A 334 -10.41 -9.34 25.46
N ILE A 335 -9.45 -8.57 24.93
CA ILE A 335 -9.52 -7.11 24.92
C ILE A 335 -10.72 -6.61 24.13
N ASN A 336 -10.94 -7.11 22.90
CA ASN A 336 -12.06 -6.68 22.08
C ASN A 336 -13.42 -6.97 22.74
N ARG A 337 -13.55 -8.09 23.48
CA ARG A 337 -14.76 -8.44 24.22
C ARG A 337 -15.03 -7.47 25.39
N PHE A 338 -13.98 -7.01 26.04
CA PHE A 338 -14.07 -6.10 27.20
C PHE A 338 -13.78 -4.64 26.86
N TYR A 339 -13.33 -4.35 25.63
CA TYR A 339 -12.84 -3.03 25.23
C TYR A 339 -13.84 -1.89 25.43
N LYS A 340 -15.13 -2.10 25.11
CA LYS A 340 -16.18 -1.10 25.33
C LYS A 340 -16.37 -0.77 26.81
N SER A 341 -16.14 -1.74 27.69
CA SER A 341 -16.19 -1.55 29.13
C SER A 341 -14.92 -0.87 29.65
N TRP A 342 -13.77 -1.22 29.10
CA TRP A 342 -12.46 -0.70 29.50
C TRP A 342 -12.19 0.73 29.06
N GLN A 343 -12.71 1.15 27.93
CA GLN A 343 -12.60 2.56 27.50
C GLN A 343 -13.20 3.55 28.50
N LYS A 344 -14.17 3.10 29.30
CA LYS A 344 -14.81 3.93 30.34
C LYS A 344 -14.02 3.97 31.66
N ASN A 345 -13.02 3.11 31.84
CA ASN A 345 -12.30 2.96 33.09
C ASN A 345 -10.78 3.14 32.92
N LYS A 346 -10.31 4.38 33.06
CA LYS A 346 -8.88 4.75 32.97
C LYS A 346 -7.97 3.99 33.95
N LEU A 347 -8.52 3.47 35.05
CA LEU A 347 -7.76 2.74 36.05
C LEU A 347 -7.36 1.34 35.54
N VAL A 348 -8.24 0.68 34.79
CA VAL A 348 -7.98 -0.64 34.18
C VAL A 348 -6.93 -0.51 33.07
N MET A 349 -6.93 0.59 32.32
CA MET A 349 -5.90 0.86 31.29
C MET A 349 -4.50 1.01 31.90
N LYS A 350 -4.37 1.60 33.10
CA LYS A 350 -3.09 1.66 33.84
C LYS A 350 -2.64 0.29 34.36
N SER A 351 -3.56 -0.57 34.73
CA SER A 351 -3.24 -1.92 35.25
C SER A 351 -2.76 -2.87 34.15
N VAL A 352 -3.23 -2.72 32.92
CA VAL A 352 -2.77 -3.51 31.76
C VAL A 352 -1.35 -3.10 31.31
N LEU A 353 -0.94 -1.86 31.58
CA LEU A 353 0.42 -1.37 31.29
C LEU A 353 1.48 -1.86 32.30
N ILE A 354 1.08 -2.44 33.42
CA ILE A 354 1.98 -2.90 34.49
C ILE A 354 2.26 -4.42 34.40
N ILE A 355 1.65 -5.12 33.45
CA ILE A 355 1.81 -6.57 33.23
C ILE A 355 2.82 -6.90 32.11
N ASP A 356 3.62 -5.94 31.72
CA ASP A 356 4.80 -6.15 30.83
C ASP A 356 6.03 -6.55 31.62
#